data_4ae0bcbc72d7d071dd8a7b60558c01f3
#
_entry.id   4ae0bcbc72d7d071dd8a7b60558c01f3
#
_cell.length_a   1.000
_cell.length_b   1.000
_cell.length_c   1.000
_cell.angle_alpha   90.00
_cell.angle_beta   90.00
_cell.angle_gamma   90.00
#
_symmetry.space_group_name_H-M   'P 1'
#
loop_
_entity.id
_entity.type
_entity.pdbx_description
1 polymer ?
#
loop_
_entity_poly.entity_id
_entity_poly.type
_entity_poly.pdbx_seq_one_letter_code
_entity_poly.pdbx_strand_id
1 'polypeptide(L)'
;MTGAGNDFIVIDDRANRIGNDARELAKQLCRRRLSIGADGLILIVPSARADFRMRYFNADGSEADMCGNGGRCAAKFAHSREISGPRMSFESSSGLHRAELLENGHVRLRMPDPRAMILDNPVRLRGEDLMLHRVNTGVPHAVCEVKEINSFPVVEVGRLVRYYSDFMPEGTNADFVEVLDQHSVSLRTYERGVEDETLACGTGAVAAALVTAALGRTKPPVSVLTRGGDTLT
;
A
#
# COMPACT_ATOMS: atom_id res chain seq x y z
N MET A 1 0.63 4.00 15.46
CA MET A 1 0.47 5.06 14.43
C MET A 1 -0.52 4.54 13.38
N THR A 2 -1.19 5.45 12.69
CA THR A 2 -2.14 5.06 11.61
C THR A 2 -1.69 5.68 10.30
N GLY A 3 -1.76 4.91 9.22
CA GLY A 3 -1.39 5.36 7.88
C GLY A 3 -2.38 4.83 6.85
N ALA A 4 -3.37 5.65 6.46
CA ALA A 4 -4.38 5.34 5.44
C ALA A 4 -5.05 3.96 5.67
N GLY A 5 -5.68 3.79 6.82
CA GLY A 5 -6.47 2.61 7.14
C GLY A 5 -5.72 1.45 7.81
N ASN A 6 -4.37 1.46 7.81
CA ASN A 6 -3.59 0.51 8.63
C ASN A 6 -3.13 1.15 9.93
N ASP A 7 -3.10 0.36 10.99
CA ASP A 7 -2.51 0.76 12.26
C ASP A 7 -1.26 -0.05 12.58
N PHE A 8 -0.24 0.64 13.11
CA PHE A 8 1.07 0.04 13.38
C PHE A 8 1.57 0.37 14.78
N ILE A 9 2.17 -0.60 15.43
CA ILE A 9 3.04 -0.41 16.58
C ILE A 9 4.42 -0.11 16.01
N VAL A 10 4.99 1.06 16.35
CA VAL A 10 6.33 1.47 15.87
C VAL A 10 7.26 1.59 17.06
N ILE A 11 8.40 0.90 17.00
CA ILE A 11 9.39 0.86 18.08
C ILE A 11 10.76 1.30 17.55
N ASP A 12 11.44 2.17 18.31
CA ASP A 12 12.85 2.47 18.09
C ASP A 12 13.71 1.37 18.73
N ASP A 13 14.21 0.47 17.90
CA ASP A 13 15.08 -0.64 18.30
C ASP A 13 16.53 -0.44 17.78
N ARG A 14 16.99 0.81 17.66
CA ARG A 14 18.38 1.11 17.26
C ARG A 14 19.40 0.55 18.25
N ALA A 15 18.99 0.28 19.48
CA ALA A 15 19.80 -0.41 20.48
C ALA A 15 19.82 -1.93 20.33
N ASN A 16 19.12 -2.48 19.34
CA ASN A 16 19.00 -3.92 19.05
C ASN A 16 18.60 -4.79 20.28
N ARG A 17 17.62 -4.30 21.04
CA ARG A 17 17.14 -5.00 22.26
C ARG A 17 16.14 -6.09 21.97
N ILE A 18 15.39 -5.97 20.86
CA ILE A 18 14.34 -6.91 20.43
C ILE A 18 14.96 -8.03 19.60
N GLY A 19 15.85 -7.70 18.65
CA GLY A 19 16.63 -8.69 17.89
C GLY A 19 15.76 -9.77 17.24
N ASN A 20 15.98 -11.03 17.61
CA ASN A 20 15.29 -12.20 17.05
C ASN A 20 13.88 -12.41 17.60
N ASP A 21 13.51 -11.76 18.69
CA ASP A 21 12.20 -11.93 19.34
C ASP A 21 11.09 -11.12 18.64
N ALA A 22 11.45 -10.37 17.62
CA ALA A 22 10.53 -9.46 16.88
C ALA A 22 9.28 -10.17 16.36
N ARG A 23 9.42 -11.40 15.87
CA ARG A 23 8.29 -12.20 15.34
C ARG A 23 7.28 -12.55 16.42
N GLU A 24 7.77 -13.03 17.55
CA GLU A 24 6.91 -13.39 18.67
C GLU A 24 6.31 -12.14 19.32
N LEU A 25 7.08 -11.08 19.43
CA LEU A 25 6.62 -9.78 19.91
C LEU A 25 5.47 -9.22 19.05
N ALA A 26 5.58 -9.32 17.72
CA ALA A 26 4.51 -8.92 16.81
C ALA A 26 3.23 -9.71 17.08
N LYS A 27 3.31 -11.05 17.18
CA LYS A 27 2.16 -11.89 17.51
C LYS A 27 1.49 -11.51 18.82
N GLN A 28 2.28 -11.19 19.83
CA GLN A 28 1.76 -10.81 21.14
C GLN A 28 1.12 -9.44 21.14
N LEU A 29 1.84 -8.43 20.61
CA LEU A 29 1.40 -7.04 20.68
C LEU A 29 0.26 -6.71 19.71
N CYS A 30 0.22 -7.35 18.53
CA CYS A 30 -0.78 -7.05 17.50
C CYS A 30 -2.16 -7.69 17.76
N ARG A 31 -2.29 -8.53 18.80
CA ARG A 31 -3.57 -9.17 19.17
C ARG A 31 -4.60 -8.12 19.58
N ARG A 32 -5.59 -7.87 18.70
CA ARG A 32 -6.69 -6.94 19.00
C ARG A 32 -7.50 -7.45 20.19
N ARG A 33 -7.92 -6.54 21.06
CA ARG A 33 -8.69 -6.79 22.30
C ARG A 33 -7.94 -7.54 23.41
N LEU A 34 -6.77 -8.13 23.13
CA LEU A 34 -5.98 -8.91 24.10
C LEU A 34 -4.62 -8.29 24.40
N SER A 35 -4.19 -7.30 23.61
CA SER A 35 -2.97 -6.55 23.79
C SER A 35 -3.17 -5.13 23.22
N ILE A 36 -2.10 -4.48 22.72
CA ILE A 36 -2.20 -3.16 22.08
C ILE A 36 -3.14 -3.23 20.88
N GLY A 37 -2.98 -4.26 20.03
CA GLY A 37 -3.78 -4.46 18.82
C GLY A 37 -3.30 -3.57 17.67
N ALA A 38 -2.89 -4.19 16.55
CA ALA A 38 -2.48 -3.48 15.35
C ALA A 38 -2.46 -4.44 14.15
N ASP A 39 -2.35 -3.90 12.92
CA ASP A 39 -2.13 -4.70 11.72
C ASP A 39 -0.71 -5.22 11.63
N GLY A 40 0.24 -4.52 12.29
CA GLY A 40 1.62 -4.99 12.34
C GLY A 40 2.54 -4.19 13.25
N LEU A 41 3.74 -4.73 13.41
CA LEU A 41 4.84 -4.15 14.17
C LEU A 41 5.92 -3.64 13.22
N ILE A 42 6.36 -2.41 13.42
CA ILE A 42 7.49 -1.80 12.71
C ILE A 42 8.61 -1.54 13.71
N LEU A 43 9.80 -2.06 13.40
CA LEU A 43 11.02 -1.77 14.14
C LEU A 43 11.89 -0.81 13.32
N ILE A 44 12.34 0.26 13.95
CA ILE A 44 13.37 1.15 13.41
C ILE A 44 14.70 0.69 13.98
N VAL A 45 15.56 0.15 13.11
CA VAL A 45 16.87 -0.38 13.49
C VAL A 45 17.99 0.38 12.74
N PRO A 46 19.27 0.26 13.19
CA PRO A 46 20.39 0.91 12.50
C PRO A 46 20.52 0.44 11.05
N SER A 47 20.99 1.33 10.18
CA SER A 47 21.39 1.03 8.81
C SER A 47 22.81 1.54 8.56
N ALA A 48 23.58 0.81 7.75
CA ALA A 48 24.87 1.26 7.26
C ALA A 48 24.77 2.09 5.95
N ARG A 49 23.60 2.13 5.31
CA ARG A 49 23.39 2.68 3.96
C ARG A 49 22.32 3.76 3.88
N ALA A 50 21.57 3.95 4.98
CA ALA A 50 20.44 4.87 5.06
C ALA A 50 20.35 5.48 6.45
N ASP A 51 19.44 6.42 6.67
CA ASP A 51 19.23 7.03 7.97
C ASP A 51 18.78 6.02 9.02
N PHE A 52 18.01 5.00 8.57
CA PHE A 52 17.60 3.85 9.38
C PHE A 52 17.19 2.67 8.49
N ARG A 53 16.97 1.52 9.10
CA ARG A 53 16.31 0.36 8.46
C ARG A 53 14.96 0.12 9.13
N MET A 54 13.93 -0.07 8.30
CA MET A 54 12.60 -0.49 8.70
C MET A 54 12.49 -2.01 8.57
N ARG A 55 12.14 -2.68 9.67
CA ARG A 55 11.69 -4.07 9.66
C ARG A 55 10.20 -4.09 9.95
N TYR A 56 9.42 -4.73 9.09
CA TYR A 56 7.98 -4.81 9.22
C TYR A 56 7.53 -6.25 9.43
N PHE A 57 6.70 -6.45 10.46
CA PHE A 57 6.11 -7.74 10.80
C PHE A 57 4.60 -7.61 10.80
N ASN A 58 3.93 -8.53 10.08
CA ASN A 58 2.49 -8.68 10.14
C ASN A 58 2.03 -9.15 11.54
N ALA A 59 0.73 -9.05 11.83
CA ALA A 59 0.18 -9.48 13.11
C ALA A 59 0.39 -10.97 13.41
N ASP A 60 0.61 -11.81 12.39
CA ASP A 60 0.93 -13.24 12.53
C ASP A 60 2.43 -13.50 12.81
N GLY A 61 3.26 -12.45 12.89
CA GLY A 61 4.69 -12.50 13.10
C GLY A 61 5.51 -12.77 11.83
N SER A 62 4.92 -12.91 10.66
CA SER A 62 5.66 -13.00 9.40
C SER A 62 6.32 -11.65 9.09
N GLU A 63 7.61 -11.69 8.73
CA GLU A 63 8.31 -10.48 8.26
C GLU A 63 7.94 -10.22 6.80
N ALA A 64 7.46 -9.03 6.51
CA ALA A 64 7.05 -8.61 5.19
C ALA A 64 8.07 -7.63 4.57
N ASP A 65 8.08 -7.57 3.23
CA ASP A 65 9.10 -6.80 2.52
C ASP A 65 8.94 -5.30 2.68
N MET A 66 7.76 -4.78 2.42
CA MET A 66 7.46 -3.35 2.50
C MET A 66 5.94 -3.14 2.49
N CYS A 67 5.48 -2.17 3.27
CA CYS A 67 4.14 -1.63 3.23
C CYS A 67 4.22 -0.11 3.05
N GLY A 68 3.61 0.44 2.01
CA GLY A 68 3.64 1.89 1.75
C GLY A 68 3.04 2.71 2.90
N ASN A 69 1.95 2.23 3.50
CA ASN A 69 1.33 2.84 4.68
C ASN A 69 2.28 2.80 5.89
N GLY A 70 2.93 1.64 6.11
CA GLY A 70 3.94 1.47 7.15
C GLY A 70 5.19 2.34 6.93
N GLY A 71 5.66 2.46 5.68
CA GLY A 71 6.81 3.32 5.33
C GLY A 71 6.57 4.79 5.64
N ARG A 72 5.34 5.31 5.40
CA ARG A 72 4.96 6.67 5.81
C ARG A 72 4.93 6.82 7.33
N CYS A 73 4.42 5.82 8.05
CA CYS A 73 4.43 5.80 9.51
C CYS A 73 5.87 5.77 10.07
N ALA A 74 6.74 4.92 9.51
CA ALA A 74 8.14 4.82 9.90
C ALA A 74 8.89 6.14 9.69
N ALA A 75 8.68 6.79 8.53
CA ALA A 75 9.29 8.09 8.24
C ALA A 75 8.82 9.19 9.22
N LYS A 76 7.52 9.28 9.48
CA LYS A 76 6.98 10.25 10.44
C LYS A 76 7.47 9.99 11.86
N PHE A 77 7.54 8.72 12.26
CA PHE A 77 8.08 8.32 13.56
C PHE A 77 9.56 8.70 13.68
N ALA A 78 10.38 8.34 12.68
CA ALA A 78 11.81 8.62 12.68
C ALA A 78 12.09 10.13 12.82
N HIS A 79 11.34 10.97 12.11
CA HIS A 79 11.45 12.42 12.26
C HIS A 79 11.03 12.90 13.66
N SER A 80 9.89 12.40 14.19
CA SER A 80 9.38 12.80 15.51
C SER A 80 10.28 12.38 16.67
N ARG A 81 11.17 11.41 16.44
CA ARG A 81 12.19 10.92 17.40
C ARG A 81 13.59 11.44 17.12
N GLU A 82 13.72 12.42 16.23
CA GLU A 82 15.02 13.02 15.87
C GLU A 82 16.04 11.99 15.34
N ILE A 83 15.54 10.87 14.76
CA ILE A 83 16.36 9.83 14.14
C ILE A 83 16.87 10.33 12.78
N SER A 84 16.03 11.11 12.07
CA SER A 84 16.37 11.71 10.77
C SER A 84 15.71 13.07 10.60
N GLY A 85 16.24 13.85 9.65
CA GLY A 85 15.64 15.12 9.22
C GLY A 85 14.32 14.91 8.43
N PRO A 86 13.71 15.99 7.92
CA PRO A 86 12.47 15.91 7.16
C PRO A 86 12.63 15.19 5.82
N ARG A 87 13.80 15.19 5.22
CA ARG A 87 14.16 14.38 4.03
C ARG A 87 15.05 13.26 4.49
N MET A 88 14.63 12.04 4.18
CA MET A 88 15.26 10.84 4.70
C MET A 88 15.28 9.71 3.70
N SER A 89 16.19 8.78 3.93
CA SER A 89 16.24 7.47 3.30
C SER A 89 16.07 6.37 4.35
N PHE A 90 15.50 5.26 3.97
CA PHE A 90 15.45 4.08 4.83
C PHE A 90 15.54 2.80 4.01
N GLU A 91 16.09 1.76 4.60
CA GLU A 91 16.13 0.43 4.02
C GLU A 91 14.90 -0.39 4.48
N SER A 92 14.44 -1.28 3.61
CA SER A 92 13.63 -2.46 3.96
C SER A 92 14.20 -3.69 3.26
N SER A 93 13.59 -4.86 3.41
CA SER A 93 13.96 -6.05 2.64
C SER A 93 13.77 -5.87 1.13
N SER A 94 12.87 -4.99 0.70
CA SER A 94 12.66 -4.65 -0.73
C SER A 94 13.63 -3.60 -1.28
N GLY A 95 14.54 -3.06 -0.46
CA GLY A 95 15.57 -2.14 -0.91
C GLY A 95 15.59 -0.79 -0.21
N LEU A 96 16.13 0.22 -0.91
CA LEU A 96 16.27 1.59 -0.41
C LEU A 96 15.08 2.44 -0.81
N HIS A 97 14.51 3.14 0.17
CA HIS A 97 13.37 4.04 0.02
C HIS A 97 13.75 5.48 0.36
N ARG A 98 13.02 6.43 -0.19
CA ARG A 98 13.15 7.86 0.13
C ARG A 98 11.81 8.40 0.57
N ALA A 99 11.82 9.18 1.65
CA ALA A 99 10.63 9.84 2.16
C ALA A 99 10.93 11.31 2.50
N GLU A 100 9.88 12.11 2.47
CA GLU A 100 9.93 13.53 2.83
C GLU A 100 8.71 13.85 3.69
N LEU A 101 8.94 14.42 4.86
CA LEU A 101 7.90 15.01 5.69
C LEU A 101 7.63 16.43 5.18
N LEU A 102 6.40 16.68 4.75
CA LEU A 102 5.95 17.96 4.24
C LEU A 102 5.54 18.90 5.39
N GLU A 103 5.52 20.21 5.13
CA GLU A 103 5.15 21.23 6.12
C GLU A 103 3.74 21.03 6.71
N ASN A 104 2.81 20.47 5.94
CA ASN A 104 1.47 20.13 6.40
C ASN A 104 1.41 18.84 7.25
N GLY A 105 2.56 18.21 7.53
CA GLY A 105 2.65 16.98 8.32
C GLY A 105 2.35 15.70 7.54
N HIS A 106 2.07 15.78 6.24
CA HIS A 106 1.97 14.61 5.38
C HIS A 106 3.35 14.05 5.04
N VAL A 107 3.40 12.78 4.65
CA VAL A 107 4.62 12.11 4.23
C VAL A 107 4.54 11.77 2.76
N ARG A 108 5.48 12.29 1.99
CA ARG A 108 5.73 11.86 0.62
C ARG A 108 6.68 10.67 0.63
N LEU A 109 6.25 9.54 0.09
CA LEU A 109 7.07 8.33 -0.07
C LEU A 109 7.32 8.09 -1.55
N ARG A 110 8.59 7.96 -1.96
CA ARG A 110 8.91 7.57 -3.33
C ARG A 110 8.62 6.09 -3.51
N MET A 111 7.72 5.79 -4.41
CA MET A 111 7.41 4.43 -4.84
C MET A 111 8.38 3.98 -5.94
N PRO A 112 8.56 2.66 -6.16
CA PRO A 112 9.30 2.13 -7.30
C PRO A 112 8.74 2.65 -8.63
N ASP A 113 9.59 2.78 -9.64
CA ASP A 113 9.14 3.15 -10.97
C ASP A 113 8.20 2.05 -11.52
N PRO A 114 7.06 2.42 -12.12
CA PRO A 114 6.09 1.45 -12.61
C PRO A 114 6.66 0.65 -13.78
N ARG A 115 6.20 -0.60 -13.90
CA ARG A 115 6.64 -1.52 -14.96
C ARG A 115 5.46 -2.26 -15.56
N ALA A 116 5.64 -2.79 -16.77
CA ALA A 116 4.68 -3.67 -17.44
C ALA A 116 3.26 -3.09 -17.53
N MET A 117 3.14 -1.80 -17.93
CA MET A 117 1.83 -1.20 -18.15
C MET A 117 1.24 -1.74 -19.47
N ILE A 118 0.04 -2.31 -19.37
CA ILE A 118 -0.76 -2.78 -20.50
C ILE A 118 -2.14 -2.19 -20.34
N LEU A 119 -2.56 -1.37 -21.30
CA LEU A 119 -3.89 -0.78 -21.33
C LEU A 119 -4.85 -1.64 -22.18
N ASP A 120 -6.15 -1.48 -21.95
CA ASP A 120 -7.23 -2.06 -22.77
C ASP A 120 -7.13 -3.60 -22.91
N ASN A 121 -6.92 -4.30 -21.79
CA ASN A 121 -6.94 -5.75 -21.74
C ASN A 121 -8.37 -6.26 -21.39
N PRO A 122 -9.17 -6.64 -22.40
CA PRO A 122 -10.52 -7.16 -22.15
C PRO A 122 -10.42 -8.56 -21.55
N VAL A 123 -11.19 -8.78 -20.48
CA VAL A 123 -11.32 -10.09 -19.84
C VAL A 123 -12.80 -10.44 -19.71
N ARG A 124 -13.11 -11.72 -19.85
CA ARG A 124 -14.49 -12.21 -19.66
C ARG A 124 -14.59 -12.97 -18.34
N LEU A 125 -15.34 -12.41 -17.39
CA LEU A 125 -15.55 -12.98 -16.07
C LEU A 125 -17.05 -13.32 -15.90
N ARG A 126 -17.38 -14.59 -15.70
CA ARG A 126 -18.76 -15.09 -15.52
C ARG A 126 -19.75 -14.61 -16.59
N GLY A 127 -19.27 -14.40 -17.81
CA GLY A 127 -20.10 -13.97 -18.94
C GLY A 127 -20.18 -12.46 -19.13
N GLU A 128 -19.62 -11.68 -18.23
CA GLU A 128 -19.49 -10.22 -18.35
C GLU A 128 -18.12 -9.83 -18.85
N ASP A 129 -18.05 -8.85 -19.74
CA ASP A 129 -16.81 -8.33 -20.28
C ASP A 129 -16.36 -7.14 -19.42
N LEU A 130 -15.16 -7.25 -18.85
CA LEU A 130 -14.50 -6.20 -18.09
C LEU A 130 -13.27 -5.71 -18.84
N MET A 131 -13.05 -4.39 -18.82
CA MET A 131 -11.82 -3.80 -19.34
C MET A 131 -10.83 -3.63 -18.19
N LEU A 132 -9.76 -4.41 -18.19
CA LEU A 132 -8.70 -4.33 -17.20
C LEU A 132 -7.47 -3.64 -17.78
N HIS A 133 -6.82 -2.83 -16.97
CA HIS A 133 -5.54 -2.20 -17.28
C HIS A 133 -4.52 -2.71 -16.27
N ARG A 134 -3.37 -3.18 -16.73
CA ARG A 134 -2.36 -3.82 -15.90
C ARG A 134 -1.17 -2.89 -15.68
N VAL A 135 -0.65 -2.84 -14.46
CA VAL A 135 0.59 -2.15 -14.14
C VAL A 135 1.23 -2.78 -12.91
N ASN A 136 2.55 -2.80 -12.86
CA ASN A 136 3.27 -3.20 -11.66
C ASN A 136 3.88 -1.95 -11.00
N THR A 137 3.41 -1.59 -9.81
CA THR A 137 3.87 -0.45 -9.00
C THR A 137 4.69 -0.87 -7.78
N GLY A 138 5.37 -2.00 -7.90
CA GLY A 138 6.07 -2.74 -6.86
C GLY A 138 5.46 -4.13 -6.66
N VAL A 139 4.15 -4.22 -6.85
CA VAL A 139 3.36 -5.47 -6.95
C VAL A 139 2.39 -5.36 -8.14
N PRO A 140 1.90 -6.49 -8.67
CA PRO A 140 0.95 -6.47 -9.81
C PRO A 140 -0.40 -5.88 -9.42
N HIS A 141 -0.94 -5.02 -10.30
CA HIS A 141 -2.27 -4.42 -10.21
C HIS A 141 -3.05 -4.59 -11.51
N ALA A 142 -4.33 -4.92 -11.38
CA ALA A 142 -5.31 -4.88 -12.46
C ALA A 142 -6.37 -3.83 -12.10
N VAL A 143 -6.41 -2.75 -12.87
CA VAL A 143 -7.27 -1.58 -12.65
C VAL A 143 -8.47 -1.64 -13.58
N CYS A 144 -9.66 -1.47 -13.06
CA CYS A 144 -10.94 -1.44 -13.78
C CYS A 144 -11.67 -0.12 -13.51
N GLU A 145 -11.97 0.66 -14.54
CA GLU A 145 -12.84 1.83 -14.41
C GLU A 145 -14.28 1.36 -14.24
N VAL A 146 -14.94 1.82 -13.20
CA VAL A 146 -16.32 1.47 -12.86
C VAL A 146 -17.17 2.71 -12.64
N LYS A 147 -18.48 2.54 -12.72
CA LYS A 147 -19.46 3.55 -12.30
C LYS A 147 -20.01 3.18 -10.92
N GLU A 148 -20.43 4.18 -10.15
CA GLU A 148 -21.07 3.98 -8.83
C GLU A 148 -20.24 3.08 -7.91
N ILE A 149 -18.99 3.42 -7.73
CA ILE A 149 -18.00 2.61 -7.00
C ILE A 149 -18.49 2.21 -5.60
N ASN A 150 -19.34 3.03 -4.96
CA ASN A 150 -19.84 2.74 -3.62
C ASN A 150 -20.75 1.50 -3.56
N SER A 151 -21.49 1.20 -4.63
CA SER A 151 -22.37 0.03 -4.75
C SER A 151 -21.68 -1.15 -5.44
N PHE A 152 -20.47 -0.97 -5.98
CA PHE A 152 -19.78 -2.00 -6.75
C PHE A 152 -19.39 -3.20 -5.87
N PRO A 153 -19.60 -4.46 -6.31
CA PRO A 153 -19.35 -5.67 -5.52
C PRO A 153 -17.85 -6.07 -5.55
N VAL A 154 -17.01 -5.23 -4.89
CA VAL A 154 -15.54 -5.33 -4.93
C VAL A 154 -15.02 -6.70 -4.52
N VAL A 155 -15.57 -7.29 -3.45
CA VAL A 155 -15.08 -8.58 -2.95
C VAL A 155 -15.38 -9.71 -3.94
N GLU A 156 -16.59 -9.72 -4.51
CA GLU A 156 -16.98 -10.75 -5.46
C GLU A 156 -16.19 -10.67 -6.76
N VAL A 157 -16.20 -9.50 -7.41
CA VAL A 157 -15.51 -9.29 -8.69
C VAL A 157 -14.00 -9.28 -8.50
N GLY A 158 -13.50 -8.67 -7.43
CA GLY A 158 -12.07 -8.61 -7.10
C GLY A 158 -11.47 -10.00 -6.93
N ARG A 159 -12.18 -10.92 -6.28
CA ARG A 159 -11.77 -12.31 -6.15
C ARG A 159 -11.64 -13.01 -7.52
N LEU A 160 -12.55 -12.73 -8.44
CA LEU A 160 -12.47 -13.31 -9.80
C LEU A 160 -11.27 -12.76 -10.57
N VAL A 161 -11.01 -11.45 -10.50
CA VAL A 161 -9.84 -10.82 -11.10
C VAL A 161 -8.56 -11.34 -10.47
N ARG A 162 -8.51 -11.44 -9.13
CA ARG A 162 -7.34 -11.91 -8.36
C ARG A 162 -6.82 -13.27 -8.84
N TYR A 163 -7.72 -14.18 -9.20
CA TYR A 163 -7.41 -15.55 -9.60
C TYR A 163 -7.63 -15.81 -11.10
N TYR A 164 -7.74 -14.75 -11.90
CA TYR A 164 -7.88 -14.92 -13.34
C TYR A 164 -6.64 -15.57 -13.95
N SER A 165 -6.83 -16.50 -14.91
CA SER A 165 -5.77 -17.36 -15.42
C SER A 165 -4.52 -16.60 -15.92
N ASP A 166 -4.73 -15.47 -16.60
CA ASP A 166 -3.65 -14.67 -17.17
C ASP A 166 -2.75 -13.97 -16.14
N PHE A 167 -3.18 -13.93 -14.90
CA PHE A 167 -2.41 -13.35 -13.78
C PHE A 167 -1.68 -14.42 -12.96
N MET A 168 -1.95 -15.70 -13.23
CA MET A 168 -1.35 -16.79 -12.47
C MET A 168 0.07 -17.11 -12.97
N PRO A 169 1.00 -17.62 -12.10
CA PRO A 169 0.74 -18.04 -10.70
C PRO A 169 0.79 -16.90 -9.67
N GLU A 170 1.37 -15.72 -10.00
CA GLU A 170 1.58 -14.64 -9.01
C GLU A 170 0.27 -13.98 -8.57
N GLY A 171 -0.72 -13.95 -9.46
CA GLY A 171 -1.97 -13.23 -9.27
C GLY A 171 -1.78 -11.72 -9.22
N THR A 172 -2.84 -10.98 -8.93
CA THR A 172 -2.85 -9.51 -8.95
C THR A 172 -3.71 -8.94 -7.83
N ASN A 173 -3.47 -7.69 -7.44
CA ASN A 173 -4.46 -6.87 -6.74
C ASN A 173 -5.51 -6.43 -7.76
N ALA A 174 -6.76 -6.35 -7.37
CA ALA A 174 -7.84 -5.86 -8.22
C ALA A 174 -8.31 -4.50 -7.71
N ASP A 175 -8.12 -3.49 -8.53
CA ASP A 175 -8.41 -2.09 -8.21
C ASP A 175 -9.61 -1.63 -9.03
N PHE A 176 -10.64 -1.15 -8.36
CA PHE A 176 -11.82 -0.56 -9.00
C PHE A 176 -11.78 0.94 -8.80
N VAL A 177 -11.84 1.71 -9.88
CA VAL A 177 -11.66 3.15 -9.86
C VAL A 177 -12.84 3.86 -10.52
N GLU A 178 -13.36 4.89 -9.85
CA GLU A 178 -14.32 5.84 -10.41
C GLU A 178 -13.63 7.20 -10.55
N VAL A 179 -13.65 7.75 -11.76
CA VAL A 179 -13.12 9.09 -12.03
C VAL A 179 -14.14 10.13 -11.56
N LEU A 180 -13.75 10.95 -10.58
CA LEU A 180 -14.61 12.00 -10.02
C LEU A 180 -14.46 13.31 -10.80
N ASP A 181 -13.21 13.67 -11.12
CA ASP A 181 -12.85 14.83 -11.97
C ASP A 181 -11.45 14.66 -12.57
N GLN A 182 -10.91 15.71 -13.21
CA GLN A 182 -9.60 15.69 -13.86
C GLN A 182 -8.42 15.47 -12.88
N HIS A 183 -8.61 15.61 -11.58
CA HIS A 183 -7.57 15.53 -10.57
C HIS A 183 -7.95 14.63 -9.41
N SER A 184 -9.08 13.94 -9.49
CA SER A 184 -9.52 13.07 -8.40
C SER A 184 -10.21 11.80 -8.89
N VAL A 185 -9.95 10.73 -8.17
CA VAL A 185 -10.58 9.41 -8.35
C VAL A 185 -10.97 8.82 -7.00
N SER A 186 -11.98 7.97 -6.99
CA SER A 186 -12.29 7.09 -5.86
C SER A 186 -11.79 5.69 -6.16
N LEU A 187 -11.19 5.03 -5.17
CA LEU A 187 -10.55 3.72 -5.30
C LEU A 187 -11.04 2.75 -4.25
N ARG A 188 -11.34 1.53 -4.68
CA ARG A 188 -11.59 0.36 -3.82
C ARG A 188 -10.75 -0.81 -4.34
N THR A 189 -10.03 -1.49 -3.43
CA THR A 189 -9.07 -2.53 -3.78
C THR A 189 -9.38 -3.85 -3.07
N TYR A 190 -9.46 -4.94 -3.85
CA TYR A 190 -9.34 -6.30 -3.34
C TYR A 190 -7.86 -6.68 -3.34
N GLU A 191 -7.30 -6.88 -2.16
CA GLU A 191 -5.84 -6.98 -2.00
C GLU A 191 -5.35 -8.42 -1.95
N ARG A 192 -4.38 -8.71 -2.81
CA ARG A 192 -3.66 -9.99 -2.85
C ARG A 192 -2.90 -10.23 -1.53
N GLY A 193 -3.15 -11.38 -0.92
CA GLY A 193 -2.54 -11.76 0.36
C GLY A 193 -3.40 -11.41 1.57
N VAL A 194 -4.29 -10.42 1.47
CA VAL A 194 -5.38 -10.18 2.42
C VAL A 194 -6.60 -11.00 2.03
N GLU A 195 -6.84 -11.13 0.71
CA GLU A 195 -7.93 -11.86 0.08
C GLU A 195 -9.31 -11.30 0.47
N ASP A 196 -9.35 -9.98 0.64
CA ASP A 196 -10.56 -9.21 0.94
C ASP A 196 -10.36 -7.74 0.50
N GLU A 197 -11.42 -6.91 0.60
CA GLU A 197 -11.33 -5.49 0.39
C GLU A 197 -10.59 -4.81 1.55
N THR A 198 -9.58 -3.99 1.23
CA THR A 198 -8.85 -3.20 2.22
C THR A 198 -9.30 -1.75 2.28
N LEU A 199 -9.04 -1.09 3.41
CA LEU A 199 -9.38 0.34 3.58
C LEU A 199 -8.54 1.25 2.68
N ALA A 200 -7.29 0.87 2.39
CA ALA A 200 -6.43 1.57 1.45
C ALA A 200 -5.25 0.71 1.01
N CYS A 201 -4.95 0.74 -0.28
CA CYS A 201 -3.76 0.15 -0.89
C CYS A 201 -2.91 1.26 -1.51
N GLY A 202 -1.71 1.50 -0.97
CA GLY A 202 -0.84 2.58 -1.44
C GLY A 202 -0.32 2.35 -2.86
N THR A 203 0.04 1.10 -3.21
CA THR A 203 0.47 0.72 -4.57
C THR A 203 -0.70 0.74 -5.55
N GLY A 204 -1.91 0.39 -5.08
CA GLY A 204 -3.16 0.49 -5.85
C GLY A 204 -3.52 1.94 -6.16
N ALA A 205 -3.32 2.87 -5.21
CA ALA A 205 -3.52 4.29 -5.46
C ALA A 205 -2.60 4.83 -6.57
N VAL A 206 -1.33 4.41 -6.56
CA VAL A 206 -0.39 4.75 -7.65
C VAL A 206 -0.83 4.11 -8.97
N ALA A 207 -1.27 2.85 -8.95
CA ALA A 207 -1.75 2.15 -10.15
C ALA A 207 -2.98 2.86 -10.75
N ALA A 208 -3.97 3.21 -9.92
CA ALA A 208 -5.17 3.93 -10.34
C ALA A 208 -4.83 5.29 -10.97
N ALA A 209 -3.98 6.08 -10.30
CA ALA A 209 -3.56 7.39 -10.82
C ALA A 209 -2.81 7.28 -12.15
N LEU A 210 -1.90 6.33 -12.30
CA LEU A 210 -1.13 6.12 -13.53
C LEU A 210 -2.02 5.67 -14.68
N VAL A 211 -2.90 4.69 -14.44
CA VAL A 211 -3.79 4.16 -15.48
C VAL A 211 -4.78 5.23 -15.93
N THR A 212 -5.44 5.92 -15.01
CA THR A 212 -6.41 6.96 -15.38
C THR A 212 -5.77 8.14 -16.11
N ALA A 213 -4.51 8.50 -15.75
CA ALA A 213 -3.76 9.51 -16.47
C ALA A 213 -3.35 9.03 -17.88
N ALA A 214 -2.89 7.78 -18.01
CA ALA A 214 -2.51 7.20 -19.31
C ALA A 214 -3.71 7.08 -20.27
N LEU A 215 -4.91 6.84 -19.74
CA LEU A 215 -6.16 6.84 -20.50
C LEU A 215 -6.69 8.25 -20.80
N GLY A 216 -6.00 9.31 -20.33
CA GLY A 216 -6.43 10.70 -20.52
C GLY A 216 -7.66 11.10 -19.69
N ARG A 217 -8.03 10.30 -18.68
CA ARG A 217 -9.15 10.57 -17.76
C ARG A 217 -8.79 11.60 -16.71
N THR A 218 -7.53 11.53 -16.22
CA THR A 218 -7.02 12.43 -15.18
C THR A 218 -5.71 13.10 -15.60
N LYS A 219 -5.29 14.12 -14.84
CA LYS A 219 -4.00 14.82 -14.98
C LYS A 219 -3.31 14.90 -13.63
N PRO A 220 -2.02 14.54 -13.54
CA PRO A 220 -1.25 14.68 -12.27
C PRO A 220 -1.16 16.15 -11.80
N PRO A 221 -1.13 16.39 -10.48
CA PRO A 221 -1.27 15.40 -9.43
C PRO A 221 -2.70 14.87 -9.33
N VAL A 222 -2.85 13.58 -8.94
CA VAL A 222 -4.15 12.91 -8.79
C VAL A 222 -4.40 12.60 -7.33
N SER A 223 -5.52 13.05 -6.81
CA SER A 223 -6.03 12.73 -5.48
C SER A 223 -6.85 11.45 -5.55
N VAL A 224 -6.48 10.46 -4.74
CA VAL A 224 -7.12 9.15 -4.69
C VAL A 224 -7.85 9.02 -3.36
N LEU A 225 -9.18 9.09 -3.39
CA LEU A 225 -10.04 8.84 -2.25
C LEU A 225 -10.13 7.33 -2.02
N THR A 226 -9.69 6.86 -0.87
CA THR A 226 -9.69 5.44 -0.52
C THR A 226 -10.98 5.01 0.17
N ARG A 227 -11.21 3.69 0.27
CA ARG A 227 -12.35 3.12 1.00
C ARG A 227 -12.42 3.58 2.46
N GLY A 228 -11.28 3.79 3.09
CA GLY A 228 -11.16 4.26 4.48
C GLY A 228 -11.49 5.75 4.68
N GLY A 229 -11.70 6.50 3.59
CA GLY A 229 -11.97 7.94 3.63
C GLY A 229 -10.71 8.82 3.62
N ASP A 230 -9.53 8.22 3.64
CA ASP A 230 -8.26 8.97 3.47
C ASP A 230 -8.02 9.32 2.00
N THR A 231 -7.39 10.46 1.76
CA THR A 231 -6.95 10.87 0.42
C THR A 231 -5.43 10.72 0.30
N LEU A 232 -5.00 9.98 -0.73
CA LEU A 232 -3.59 9.86 -1.15
C LEU A 232 -3.38 10.71 -2.42
N THR A 233 -2.21 11.33 -2.57
CA THR A 233 -1.88 12.15 -3.75
C THR A 233 -0.51 11.74 -4.28
#